data_cd16f396da1fcb69cecf2daa420d6153
#
_entry.id   cd16f396da1fcb69cecf2daa420d6153
#
_cell.length_a   1.000
_cell.length_b   1.000
_cell.length_c   1.000
_cell.angle_alpha   90.00
_cell.angle_beta   90.00
_cell.angle_gamma   90.00
#
_symmetry.space_group_name_H-M   'P 1'
#
loop_
_entity.id
_entity.type
_entity.pdbx_description
1 polymer ?
#
loop_
_entity_poly.entity_id
_entity_poly.type
_entity_poly.pdbx_seq_one_letter_code
_entity_poly.pdbx_strand_id
1 'polypeptide(L)'
;AQIAKEFVKFNERCMIRLLGDMRSYNYVIVPTHDFDHVVYSIRAIDFDQQCYEGKFNVYRPQFFKENFKMVDLVTEKFEKQSVSQYKLEERSIVAKRLLSFKIRIDSLIQCMVSDTLSTPEHEALLKTKIFEYTGDIRFKKSKNMGEILKNSLSFVKRNYQTENTGIFF
;
A
#
# COMPACT_ATOMS: atom_id res chain seq x y z
N ALA A 1 4.73 20.48 -3.75
CA ALA A 1 5.30 19.63 -2.69
C ALA A 1 4.22 18.75 -2.01
N GLN A 2 3.10 19.31 -1.53
CA GLN A 2 2.09 18.56 -0.75
C GLN A 2 1.49 17.35 -1.51
N ILE A 3 1.07 17.53 -2.75
CA ILE A 3 0.48 16.45 -3.54
C ILE A 3 1.51 15.34 -3.85
N ALA A 4 2.78 15.71 -4.05
CA ALA A 4 3.85 14.73 -4.24
C ALA A 4 4.09 13.91 -2.96
N LYS A 5 4.09 14.55 -1.77
CA LYS A 5 4.12 13.86 -0.48
C LYS A 5 2.94 12.90 -0.33
N GLU A 6 1.74 13.36 -0.65
CA GLU A 6 0.54 12.52 -0.55
C GLU A 6 0.58 11.35 -1.53
N PHE A 7 1.15 11.50 -2.72
CA PHE A 7 1.33 10.41 -3.67
C PHE A 7 2.29 9.34 -3.14
N VAL A 8 3.40 9.73 -2.47
CA VAL A 8 4.27 8.77 -1.78
C VAL A 8 3.49 7.97 -0.74
N LYS A 9 2.71 8.65 0.10
CA LYS A 9 1.85 8.01 1.12
C LYS A 9 0.80 7.10 0.50
N PHE A 10 0.18 7.54 -0.58
CA PHE A 10 -0.81 6.74 -1.31
C PHE A 10 -0.21 5.44 -1.85
N ASN A 11 0.99 5.49 -2.45
CA ASN A 11 1.69 4.28 -2.90
C ASN A 11 1.91 3.29 -1.75
N GLU A 12 2.34 3.78 -0.60
CA GLU A 12 2.57 2.93 0.57
C GLU A 12 1.25 2.29 1.07
N ARG A 13 0.15 3.07 1.11
CA ARG A 13 -1.19 2.56 1.45
C ARG A 13 -1.66 1.46 0.50
N CYS A 14 -1.47 1.65 -0.82
CA CYS A 14 -1.88 0.67 -1.83
C CYS A 14 -1.11 -0.65 -1.66
N MET A 15 0.20 -0.56 -1.46
CA MET A 15 1.04 -1.75 -1.26
C MET A 15 0.64 -2.51 0.02
N ILE A 16 0.47 -1.82 1.15
CA ILE A 16 0.09 -2.43 2.43
C ILE A 16 -1.25 -3.15 2.34
N ARG A 17 -2.21 -2.54 1.66
CA ARG A 17 -3.59 -3.03 1.56
C ARG A 17 -3.79 -3.99 0.39
N LEU A 18 -2.77 -4.26 -0.41
CA LEU A 18 -2.85 -5.00 -1.67
C LEU A 18 -3.97 -4.43 -2.58
N LEU A 19 -4.02 -3.10 -2.67
CA LEU A 19 -4.96 -2.39 -3.51
C LEU A 19 -4.34 -2.18 -4.89
N GLY A 20 -4.81 -2.97 -5.85
CA GLY A 20 -4.24 -3.04 -7.20
C GLY A 20 -4.83 -2.02 -8.16
N ASP A 21 -4.16 -1.89 -9.31
CA ASP A 21 -4.59 -1.11 -10.48
C ASP A 21 -4.90 0.37 -10.22
N MET A 22 -4.16 1.00 -9.30
CA MET A 22 -4.32 2.43 -8.99
C MET A 22 -3.69 3.33 -10.05
N ARG A 23 -4.24 3.30 -11.26
CA ARG A 23 -3.96 4.23 -12.35
C ARG A 23 -4.62 5.58 -12.05
N SER A 24 -4.26 6.63 -12.78
CA SER A 24 -4.72 8.00 -12.51
C SER A 24 -6.24 8.19 -12.55
N TYR A 25 -6.97 7.29 -13.18
CA TYR A 25 -8.44 7.30 -13.25
C TYR A 25 -9.14 6.43 -12.18
N ASN A 26 -8.38 5.65 -11.39
CA ASN A 26 -8.90 4.80 -10.32
C ASN A 26 -8.73 5.43 -8.92
N TYR A 27 -8.31 6.69 -8.87
CA TYR A 27 -8.28 7.49 -7.65
C TYR A 27 -8.62 8.95 -7.92
N VAL A 28 -8.97 9.68 -6.89
CA VAL A 28 -9.27 11.11 -6.95
C VAL A 28 -8.38 11.88 -5.98
N ILE A 29 -8.07 13.11 -6.34
CA ILE A 29 -7.38 14.07 -5.48
C ILE A 29 -8.44 14.96 -4.86
N VAL A 30 -8.55 14.92 -3.53
CA VAL A 30 -9.52 15.68 -2.76
C VAL A 30 -8.81 16.83 -2.06
N PRO A 31 -9.04 18.09 -2.46
CA PRO A 31 -8.60 19.25 -1.70
C PRO A 31 -9.49 19.42 -0.47
N THR A 32 -8.88 19.72 0.66
CA THR A 32 -9.58 20.08 1.90
C THR A 32 -9.01 21.41 2.39
N HIS A 33 -9.87 22.38 2.64
CA HIS A 33 -9.46 23.64 3.22
C HIS A 33 -9.29 23.49 4.74
N ASP A 34 -8.11 23.84 5.23
CA ASP A 34 -7.79 23.89 6.66
C ASP A 34 -7.23 25.29 6.98
N PHE A 35 -8.10 26.16 7.50
CA PHE A 35 -7.82 27.59 7.70
C PHE A 35 -7.22 28.22 6.43
N ASP A 36 -5.96 28.64 6.48
CA ASP A 36 -5.26 29.32 5.38
C ASP A 36 -4.54 28.35 4.40
N HIS A 37 -4.71 27.06 4.60
CA HIS A 37 -4.00 26.06 3.81
C HIS A 37 -4.95 25.09 3.09
N VAL A 38 -4.54 24.64 1.92
CA VAL A 38 -5.21 23.54 1.21
C VAL A 38 -4.39 22.26 1.40
N VAL A 39 -5.02 21.27 2.03
CA VAL A 39 -4.46 19.93 2.19
C VAL A 39 -5.03 19.04 1.12
N TYR A 40 -4.17 18.26 0.47
CA TYR A 40 -4.57 17.31 -0.56
C TYR A 40 -4.54 15.88 0.00
N SER A 41 -5.59 15.12 -0.27
CA SER A 41 -5.62 13.68 -0.02
C SER A 41 -5.91 12.92 -1.30
N ILE A 42 -5.24 11.77 -1.50
CA ILE A 42 -5.52 10.86 -2.61
C ILE A 42 -6.39 9.73 -2.08
N ARG A 43 -7.54 9.51 -2.74
CA ARG A 43 -8.50 8.46 -2.37
C ARG A 43 -8.75 7.55 -3.55
N ALA A 44 -8.57 6.25 -3.34
CA ALA A 44 -9.00 5.23 -4.29
C ALA A 44 -10.53 5.26 -4.44
N ILE A 45 -11.00 5.05 -5.66
CA ILE A 45 -12.43 4.95 -6.00
C ILE A 45 -12.79 3.62 -6.64
N ASP A 46 -11.79 2.83 -7.02
CA ASP A 46 -11.96 1.51 -7.59
C ASP A 46 -11.23 0.47 -6.72
N PHE A 47 -11.90 -0.61 -6.38
CA PHE A 47 -11.43 -1.64 -5.46
C PHE A 47 -11.53 -3.06 -6.03
N ASP A 48 -11.91 -3.22 -7.29
CA ASP A 48 -12.14 -4.52 -7.91
C ASP A 48 -10.86 -5.39 -8.01
N GLN A 49 -9.68 -4.74 -8.07
CA GLN A 49 -8.38 -5.40 -8.10
C GLN A 49 -7.72 -5.54 -6.72
N GLN A 50 -8.45 -5.32 -5.64
CA GLN A 50 -7.89 -5.52 -4.29
C GLN A 50 -7.70 -7.00 -4.00
N CYS A 51 -6.49 -7.40 -3.62
CA CYS A 51 -6.13 -8.78 -3.27
C CYS A 51 -6.42 -9.79 -4.39
N TYR A 52 -6.31 -9.40 -5.66
CA TYR A 52 -6.59 -10.29 -6.79
C TYR A 52 -5.33 -10.68 -7.57
N GLU A 53 -4.50 -9.71 -7.96
CA GLU A 53 -3.39 -9.91 -8.87
C GLU A 53 -2.17 -10.57 -8.23
N GLY A 54 -1.48 -11.41 -9.01
CA GLY A 54 -0.22 -12.04 -8.61
C GLY A 54 1.00 -11.14 -8.81
N LYS A 55 0.92 -10.18 -9.73
CA LYS A 55 2.03 -9.29 -10.05
C LYS A 55 2.17 -8.20 -9.00
N PHE A 56 3.26 -8.21 -8.24
CA PHE A 56 3.48 -7.28 -7.13
C PHE A 56 3.42 -5.80 -7.53
N ASN A 57 3.91 -5.44 -8.73
CA ASN A 57 3.90 -4.06 -9.19
C ASN A 57 2.50 -3.48 -9.45
N VAL A 58 1.47 -4.32 -9.58
CA VAL A 58 0.07 -3.86 -9.70
C VAL A 58 -0.40 -3.12 -8.43
N TYR A 59 0.20 -3.43 -7.27
CA TYR A 59 -0.07 -2.77 -5.98
C TYR A 59 0.79 -1.53 -5.73
N ARG A 60 1.51 -1.07 -6.75
CA ARG A 60 2.48 0.02 -6.63
C ARG A 60 2.17 1.08 -7.71
N PRO A 61 1.35 2.07 -7.42
CA PRO A 61 0.87 3.10 -8.36
C PRO A 61 1.96 3.76 -9.19
N GLN A 62 3.17 3.92 -8.65
CA GLN A 62 4.31 4.51 -9.36
C GLN A 62 4.76 3.75 -10.62
N PHE A 63 4.36 2.49 -10.80
CA PHE A 63 4.74 1.70 -11.98
C PHE A 63 3.75 1.83 -13.15
N PHE A 64 2.62 2.51 -12.96
CA PHE A 64 1.69 2.78 -14.06
C PHE A 64 2.10 4.05 -14.82
N LYS A 65 2.15 3.95 -16.14
CA LYS A 65 2.53 5.06 -17.03
C LYS A 65 1.65 6.30 -16.84
N GLU A 66 0.39 6.10 -16.52
CA GLU A 66 -0.59 7.15 -16.27
C GLU A 66 -0.21 8.02 -15.04
N ASN A 67 0.63 7.50 -14.15
CA ASN A 67 1.10 8.17 -12.95
C ASN A 67 2.51 8.77 -13.08
N PHE A 68 3.18 8.65 -14.22
CA PHE A 68 4.59 9.07 -14.35
C PHE A 68 4.79 10.56 -14.07
N LYS A 69 3.82 11.43 -14.42
CA LYS A 69 3.89 12.84 -14.03
C LYS A 69 3.94 13.07 -12.52
N MET A 70 3.26 12.22 -11.74
CA MET A 70 3.33 12.25 -10.28
C MET A 70 4.68 11.72 -9.78
N VAL A 71 5.22 10.68 -10.43
CA VAL A 71 6.55 10.15 -10.11
C VAL A 71 7.63 11.19 -10.38
N ASP A 72 7.58 11.86 -11.54
CA ASP A 72 8.50 12.93 -11.91
C ASP A 72 8.45 14.07 -10.87
N LEU A 73 7.24 14.46 -10.46
CA LEU A 73 7.06 15.49 -9.43
C LEU A 73 7.67 15.09 -8.08
N VAL A 74 7.55 13.82 -7.69
CA VAL A 74 8.17 13.33 -6.46
C VAL A 74 9.69 13.37 -6.57
N THR A 75 10.24 12.91 -7.70
CA THR A 75 11.70 12.87 -7.94
C THR A 75 12.31 14.27 -8.00
N GLU A 76 11.57 15.23 -8.55
CA GLU A 76 11.98 16.65 -8.60
C GLU A 76 11.98 17.30 -7.21
N LYS A 77 10.98 16.99 -6.37
CA LYS A 77 10.74 17.70 -5.11
C LYS A 77 11.41 17.07 -3.89
N PHE A 78 11.75 15.78 -3.94
CA PHE A 78 12.20 15.05 -2.75
C PHE A 78 13.43 14.19 -3.01
N GLU A 79 14.32 14.21 -2.03
CA GLU A 79 15.42 13.25 -1.92
C GLU A 79 14.91 11.91 -1.36
N LYS A 80 15.67 10.84 -1.55
CA LYS A 80 15.35 9.47 -1.08
C LYS A 80 15.01 9.42 0.41
N GLN A 81 15.72 10.20 1.23
CA GLN A 81 15.49 10.25 2.67
C GLN A 81 14.10 10.80 3.01
N SER A 82 13.68 11.88 2.35
CA SER A 82 12.34 12.46 2.52
C SER A 82 11.24 11.47 2.10
N VAL A 83 11.44 10.78 0.99
CA VAL A 83 10.50 9.73 0.52
C VAL A 83 10.40 8.60 1.56
N SER A 84 11.51 8.13 2.11
CA SER A 84 11.53 7.11 3.17
C SER A 84 10.79 7.58 4.42
N GLN A 85 10.99 8.82 4.82
CA GLN A 85 10.28 9.42 5.96
C GLN A 85 8.76 9.43 5.72
N TYR A 86 8.28 9.84 4.54
CA TYR A 86 6.85 9.89 4.23
C TYR A 86 6.20 8.50 4.21
N LYS A 87 6.94 7.48 3.77
CA LYS A 87 6.49 6.09 3.88
C LYS A 87 6.35 5.65 5.33
N LEU A 88 7.33 5.96 6.19
CA LEU A 88 7.26 5.66 7.63
C LEU A 88 6.11 6.40 8.32
N GLU A 89 5.87 7.67 7.99
CA GLU A 89 4.70 8.42 8.47
C GLU A 89 3.41 7.68 8.12
N GLU A 90 3.26 7.22 6.88
CA GLU A 90 2.06 6.52 6.46
C GLU A 90 1.91 5.15 7.13
N ARG A 91 2.99 4.37 7.26
CA ARG A 91 2.99 3.10 8.01
C ARG A 91 2.53 3.31 9.45
N SER A 92 3.03 4.36 10.10
CA SER A 92 2.62 4.72 11.46
C SER A 92 1.12 5.03 11.55
N ILE A 93 0.58 5.78 10.60
CA ILE A 93 -0.86 6.08 10.54
C ILE A 93 -1.67 4.79 10.33
N VAL A 94 -1.26 3.94 9.40
CA VAL A 94 -1.92 2.66 9.14
C VAL A 94 -1.86 1.76 10.38
N ALA A 95 -0.70 1.62 11.03
CA ALA A 95 -0.54 0.82 12.24
C ALA A 95 -1.47 1.29 13.37
N LYS A 96 -1.56 2.59 13.61
CA LYS A 96 -2.48 3.17 14.59
C LYS A 96 -3.94 2.86 14.27
N ARG A 97 -4.35 2.97 13.01
CA ARG A 97 -5.71 2.63 12.56
C ARG A 97 -6.01 1.14 12.72
N LEU A 98 -5.05 0.26 12.42
CA LEU A 98 -5.20 -1.18 12.63
C LEU A 98 -5.41 -1.54 14.10
N LEU A 99 -4.81 -0.81 15.02
CA LEU A 99 -5.02 -0.98 16.47
C LEU A 99 -6.37 -0.42 16.91
N SER A 100 -6.74 0.79 16.47
CA SER A 100 -7.99 1.46 16.87
C SER A 100 -9.24 0.73 16.38
N PHE A 101 -9.20 0.09 15.22
CA PHE A 101 -10.32 -0.62 14.61
C PHE A 101 -10.15 -2.14 14.60
N LYS A 102 -9.40 -2.65 15.55
CA LYS A 102 -8.96 -4.06 15.60
C LYS A 102 -10.10 -5.05 15.36
N ILE A 103 -11.21 -4.95 16.09
CA ILE A 103 -12.33 -5.89 15.99
C ILE A 103 -12.90 -5.96 14.58
N ARG A 104 -13.15 -4.78 13.96
CA ARG A 104 -13.69 -4.69 12.60
C ARG A 104 -12.72 -5.24 11.56
N ILE A 105 -11.44 -4.95 11.73
CA ILE A 105 -10.40 -5.41 10.80
C ILE A 105 -10.19 -6.92 10.94
N ASP A 106 -10.15 -7.45 12.14
CA ASP A 106 -10.00 -8.88 12.38
C ASP A 106 -11.19 -9.66 11.78
N SER A 107 -12.41 -9.13 11.91
CA SER A 107 -13.61 -9.72 11.29
C SER A 107 -13.53 -9.72 9.75
N LEU A 108 -13.11 -8.60 9.15
CA LEU A 108 -12.90 -8.52 7.70
C LEU A 108 -11.85 -9.52 7.23
N ILE A 109 -10.70 -9.56 7.89
CA ILE A 109 -9.61 -10.48 7.56
C ILE A 109 -10.06 -11.93 7.68
N GLN A 110 -10.86 -12.27 8.70
CA GLN A 110 -11.40 -13.61 8.86
C GLN A 110 -12.27 -14.01 7.66
N CYS A 111 -13.14 -13.13 7.18
CA CYS A 111 -13.92 -13.35 5.96
C CYS A 111 -13.01 -13.55 4.75
N MET A 112 -12.00 -12.71 4.56
CA MET A 112 -11.09 -12.78 3.43
C MET A 112 -10.19 -14.04 3.44
N VAL A 113 -9.83 -14.54 4.61
CA VAL A 113 -9.06 -15.80 4.77
C VAL A 113 -9.92 -17.02 4.45
N SER A 114 -11.23 -16.97 4.71
CA SER A 114 -12.16 -18.08 4.43
C SER A 114 -12.73 -18.06 3.01
N ASP A 115 -12.43 -17.05 2.21
CA ASP A 115 -12.94 -16.88 0.86
C ASP A 115 -11.87 -17.12 -0.21
N THR A 116 -12.31 -17.40 -1.44
CA THR A 116 -11.45 -17.52 -2.62
C THR A 116 -11.38 -16.19 -3.34
N LEU A 117 -10.36 -15.39 -3.01
CA LEU A 117 -10.21 -14.03 -3.55
C LEU A 117 -9.44 -13.99 -4.87
N SER A 118 -8.65 -15.01 -5.17
CA SER A 118 -7.76 -15.05 -6.33
C SER A 118 -7.47 -16.47 -6.78
N THR A 119 -6.61 -16.62 -7.81
CA THR A 119 -6.20 -17.92 -8.30
C THR A 119 -4.95 -18.43 -7.58
N PRO A 120 -4.74 -19.76 -7.50
CA PRO A 120 -3.53 -20.32 -6.90
C PRO A 120 -2.23 -19.82 -7.55
N GLU A 121 -2.24 -19.56 -8.86
CA GLU A 121 -1.10 -19.03 -9.60
C GLU A 121 -0.75 -17.60 -9.17
N HIS A 122 -1.76 -16.74 -9.02
CA HIS A 122 -1.58 -15.37 -8.52
C HIS A 122 -1.05 -15.37 -7.10
N GLU A 123 -1.61 -16.22 -6.23
CA GLU A 123 -1.17 -16.34 -4.84
C GLU A 123 0.29 -16.80 -4.74
N ALA A 124 0.68 -17.82 -5.53
CA ALA A 124 2.05 -18.32 -5.56
C ALA A 124 3.04 -17.26 -6.04
N LEU A 125 2.69 -16.51 -7.07
CA LEU A 125 3.53 -15.43 -7.60
C LEU A 125 3.67 -14.29 -6.59
N LEU A 126 2.56 -13.81 -6.03
CA LEU A 126 2.54 -12.66 -5.11
C LEU A 126 3.31 -12.94 -3.82
N LYS A 127 3.08 -14.09 -3.17
CA LYS A 127 3.78 -14.43 -1.92
C LYS A 127 5.29 -14.54 -2.10
N THR A 128 5.74 -15.02 -3.26
CA THR A 128 7.17 -15.07 -3.59
C THR A 128 7.75 -13.67 -3.73
N LYS A 129 7.07 -12.79 -4.48
CA LYS A 129 7.53 -11.42 -4.72
C LYS A 129 7.51 -10.55 -3.46
N ILE A 130 6.49 -10.68 -2.63
CA ILE A 130 6.46 -9.95 -1.34
C ILE A 130 7.55 -10.47 -0.41
N PHE A 131 7.80 -11.79 -0.38
CA PHE A 131 8.92 -12.33 0.39
C PHE A 131 10.27 -11.78 -0.09
N GLU A 132 10.53 -11.77 -1.39
CA GLU A 132 11.75 -11.18 -1.96
C GLU A 132 11.92 -9.71 -1.56
N TYR A 133 10.80 -8.97 -1.50
CA TYR A 133 10.80 -7.55 -1.14
C TYR A 133 10.97 -7.28 0.36
N THR A 134 10.35 -8.10 1.22
CA THR A 134 10.29 -7.85 2.68
C THR A 134 11.28 -8.70 3.49
N GLY A 135 11.74 -9.84 2.95
CA GLY A 135 12.50 -10.86 3.69
C GLY A 135 11.66 -11.66 4.69
N ASP A 136 10.36 -11.41 4.82
CA ASP A 136 9.51 -12.04 5.83
C ASP A 136 8.98 -13.40 5.36
N ILE A 137 9.50 -14.48 5.95
CA ILE A 137 9.15 -15.87 5.61
C ILE A 137 7.65 -16.18 5.74
N ARG A 138 6.90 -15.40 6.53
CA ARG A 138 5.46 -15.62 6.70
C ARG A 138 4.69 -15.46 5.39
N PHE A 139 5.14 -14.60 4.49
CA PHE A 139 4.53 -14.49 3.17
C PHE A 139 4.62 -15.80 2.38
N LYS A 140 5.76 -16.47 2.38
CA LYS A 140 5.90 -17.79 1.73
C LYS A 140 4.97 -18.86 2.30
N LYS A 141 4.65 -18.78 3.58
CA LYS A 141 3.79 -19.73 4.29
C LYS A 141 2.30 -19.43 4.15
N SER A 142 1.92 -18.31 3.57
CA SER A 142 0.52 -17.95 3.33
C SER A 142 -0.17 -18.96 2.43
N LYS A 143 -1.38 -19.38 2.79
CA LYS A 143 -2.16 -20.39 2.08
C LYS A 143 -2.99 -19.79 0.95
N ASN A 144 -3.48 -18.56 1.13
CA ASN A 144 -4.32 -17.85 0.18
C ASN A 144 -4.09 -16.32 0.24
N MET A 145 -4.80 -15.59 -0.61
CA MET A 145 -4.65 -14.13 -0.71
C MET A 145 -5.05 -13.41 0.58
N GLY A 146 -6.07 -13.87 1.30
CA GLY A 146 -6.47 -13.32 2.60
C GLY A 146 -5.36 -13.43 3.65
N GLU A 147 -4.64 -14.55 3.69
CA GLU A 147 -3.47 -14.71 4.56
C GLU A 147 -2.30 -13.82 4.14
N ILE A 148 -2.09 -13.61 2.84
CA ILE A 148 -1.07 -12.66 2.35
C ILE A 148 -1.40 -11.25 2.86
N LEU A 149 -2.64 -10.79 2.73
CA LEU A 149 -3.08 -9.50 3.27
C LEU A 149 -2.92 -9.44 4.80
N LYS A 150 -3.35 -10.46 5.52
CA LYS A 150 -3.17 -10.57 6.98
C LYS A 150 -1.70 -10.40 7.38
N ASN A 151 -0.80 -11.06 6.65
CA ASN A 151 0.63 -10.95 6.89
C ASN A 151 1.19 -9.57 6.53
N SER A 152 0.70 -8.92 5.47
CA SER A 152 1.04 -7.54 5.12
C SER A 152 0.68 -6.55 6.23
N LEU A 153 -0.55 -6.59 6.72
CA LEU A 153 -1.01 -5.74 7.82
C LEU A 153 -0.23 -6.01 9.12
N SER A 154 0.07 -7.29 9.40
CA SER A 154 0.86 -7.68 10.56
C SER A 154 2.32 -7.24 10.45
N PHE A 155 2.89 -7.27 9.24
CA PHE A 155 4.25 -6.77 8.97
C PHE A 155 4.35 -5.27 9.30
N VAL A 156 3.38 -4.47 8.85
CA VAL A 156 3.34 -3.03 9.14
C VAL A 156 3.22 -2.75 10.63
N LYS A 157 2.36 -3.46 11.35
CA LYS A 157 2.22 -3.31 12.82
C LYS A 157 3.53 -3.55 13.57
N ARG A 158 4.40 -4.43 13.07
CA ARG A 158 5.68 -4.74 13.73
C ARG A 158 6.82 -3.82 13.30
N ASN A 159 6.78 -3.32 12.07
CA ASN A 159 7.93 -2.68 11.42
C ASN A 159 7.67 -1.20 11.05
N TYR A 160 6.61 -0.57 11.56
CA TYR A 160 6.28 0.80 11.17
C TYR A 160 7.31 1.84 11.66
N GLN A 161 8.17 1.49 12.61
CA GLN A 161 9.23 2.36 13.13
C GLN A 161 10.61 2.08 12.52
N THR A 162 10.75 1.04 11.70
CA THR A 162 12.02 0.67 11.10
C THR A 162 12.12 1.16 9.66
N GLU A 163 13.25 1.74 9.30
CA GLU A 163 13.55 2.19 7.93
C GLU A 163 13.71 1.05 6.94
N ASN A 164 13.71 -0.20 7.42
CA ASN A 164 13.91 -1.37 6.58
C ASN A 164 12.71 -1.64 5.71
N THR A 165 12.85 -1.31 4.55
CA THR A 165 12.38 -1.82 3.29
C THR A 165 12.56 -0.67 2.34
N GLY A 166 13.76 -0.61 1.92
CA GLY A 166 14.22 0.15 0.85
C GLY A 166 13.21 0.33 -0.18
N ILE A 167 13.53 1.14 -0.75
CA ILE A 167 14.02 1.05 -2.06
C ILE A 167 12.96 1.39 -3.04
N PHE A 168 13.31 2.45 -3.64
CA PHE A 168 12.84 2.97 -4.92
C PHE A 168 11.38 3.42 -4.92
N PHE A 169 11.28 4.69 -4.66
CA PHE A 169 10.41 5.48 -5.49
C PHE A 169 11.01 5.55 -6.87
#